data_7e3d838decebbb8a60ed91016d455d01
#
_entry.id   7e3d838decebbb8a60ed91016d455d01
#
_cell.length_a   1.000
_cell.length_b   1.000
_cell.length_c   1.000
_cell.angle_alpha   90.00
_cell.angle_beta   90.00
_cell.angle_gamma   90.00
#
_symmetry.space_group_name_H-M   'P 1'
#
loop_
_entity.id
_entity.type
_entity.pdbx_description
1 polymer ?
#
loop_
_entity_poly.entity_id
_entity_poly.type
_entity_poly.pdbx_seq_one_letter_code
_entity_poly.pdbx_strand_id
1 'polypeptide(L)'
;MRMILEKIKEANDVKKLSLSECEQLAQEIRDFLIQSLSETGGHLASNLGVVEMTIALHRFLHFPEDKLVWDVGHQAYTHKILTGRKEQFATLRKTGGLSGFPKRKESDCDAFDTGHSSTSISAGLGLVQARDLKGENYQVVSVIGDGALTGGMAYEALNNAAELKKNFIIILNDNEMSITRNVGGMSSYLDHIRMAAPYTELKMGVTNALKKIPKVGDGMVDALHKTKSSIKQLVIPGMLFENMGLTYLGPVDGHDMRQLGKVLQEAKRKQGPVLIHVLTEKGRGYEPAMRHPARFHGAAPYEIETGLPKSKGNPSYTDIFSTVMRKFGDREPDVVAVSAAMVPGTGLKRFGNMFPERLFDVGIAEEHAVTFAAGLALGGLRPVVAIYSSFLQRAIDQILHDVCMQNLPVVFAVDRAGLVGSDGETHHGCFDLSYLSMMPNMTVMAPKNKWELSDMLKFAIRQKSPVAIRYPRGEAYTGLEDHRAPIEMGKAEILEKGKEIAILAVGNMVRTAVQVTENLRNCGYEPTLVNMRFVKPLDMDLLEILREDHSLIVTMEENVKSGGFGEQVMTHYGSRLHSPAVRIVAIEDKFVPHGSVEDLMHQQQIDSASVTERILRWKEEQQKSTEQLPE
;
A
#
# COMPACT_ATOMS: atom_id res chain seq x y z
N MET A 1 12.11 -38.68 10.43
CA MET A 1 10.64 -38.58 10.20
C MET A 1 10.41 -37.77 8.94
N ARG A 2 9.46 -38.15 8.07
CA ARG A 2 9.13 -37.35 6.89
C ARG A 2 8.39 -36.10 7.38
N MET A 3 8.76 -34.90 6.92
CA MET A 3 8.13 -33.64 7.33
C MET A 3 6.63 -33.66 7.00
N ILE A 4 5.80 -33.13 7.86
CA ILE A 4 4.35 -33.02 7.65
C ILE A 4 4.06 -32.07 6.48
N LEU A 5 4.83 -31.00 6.33
CA LEU A 5 4.72 -30.04 5.22
C LEU A 5 4.82 -30.73 3.84
N GLU A 6 5.56 -31.82 3.72
CA GLU A 6 5.67 -32.61 2.49
C GLU A 6 4.39 -33.37 2.13
N LYS A 7 3.45 -33.53 3.07
CA LYS A 7 2.13 -34.12 2.83
C LYS A 7 1.14 -33.13 2.22
N ILE A 8 1.42 -31.84 2.29
CA ILE A 8 0.57 -30.77 1.77
C ILE A 8 0.93 -30.53 0.30
N LYS A 9 0.07 -30.95 -0.61
CA LYS A 9 0.25 -30.83 -2.07
C LYS A 9 -0.85 -30.01 -2.73
N GLU A 10 -2.04 -30.03 -2.15
CA GLU A 10 -3.22 -29.35 -2.69
C GLU A 10 -4.12 -28.80 -1.57
N ALA A 11 -5.09 -27.98 -1.95
CA ALA A 11 -6.08 -27.46 -1.02
C ALA A 11 -6.81 -28.62 -0.31
N ASN A 12 -7.17 -28.41 0.95
CA ASN A 12 -7.85 -29.35 1.85
C ASN A 12 -7.00 -30.52 2.38
N ASP A 13 -5.74 -30.72 1.96
CA ASP A 13 -4.88 -31.78 2.54
C ASP A 13 -4.72 -31.64 4.06
N VAL A 14 -4.68 -30.43 4.56
CA VAL A 14 -4.58 -30.14 6.01
C VAL A 14 -5.74 -30.75 6.82
N LYS A 15 -6.90 -31.00 6.21
CA LYS A 15 -8.05 -31.64 6.86
C LYS A 15 -7.82 -33.10 7.23
N LYS A 16 -6.86 -33.76 6.55
CA LYS A 16 -6.49 -35.15 6.79
C LYS A 16 -5.57 -35.31 8.00
N LEU A 17 -5.05 -34.19 8.54
CA LEU A 17 -4.09 -34.19 9.65
C LEU A 17 -4.79 -34.17 11.00
N SER A 18 -4.20 -34.87 11.98
CA SER A 18 -4.54 -34.72 13.39
C SER A 18 -4.14 -33.34 13.92
N LEU A 19 -4.66 -32.95 15.09
CA LEU A 19 -4.30 -31.66 15.68
C LEU A 19 -2.80 -31.58 16.02
N SER A 20 -2.20 -32.65 16.53
CA SER A 20 -0.77 -32.71 16.81
C SER A 20 0.09 -32.60 15.54
N GLU A 21 -0.34 -33.21 14.43
CA GLU A 21 0.32 -33.01 13.13
C GLU A 21 0.18 -31.57 12.63
N CYS A 22 -0.94 -30.90 12.91
CA CYS A 22 -1.11 -29.49 12.57
C CYS A 22 -0.18 -28.57 13.40
N GLU A 23 0.05 -28.88 14.68
CA GLU A 23 1.01 -28.16 15.52
C GLU A 23 2.46 -28.32 14.99
N GLN A 24 2.83 -29.53 14.58
CA GLN A 24 4.11 -29.77 13.90
C GLN A 24 4.18 -29.04 12.56
N LEU A 25 3.13 -29.08 11.75
CA LEU A 25 3.04 -28.37 10.47
C LEU A 25 3.23 -26.86 10.66
N ALA A 26 2.66 -26.28 11.70
CA ALA A 26 2.81 -24.84 11.99
C ALA A 26 4.28 -24.47 12.19
N GLN A 27 5.07 -25.29 12.91
CA GLN A 27 6.49 -25.04 13.08
C GLN A 27 7.25 -25.22 11.75
N GLU A 28 6.98 -26.29 11.00
CA GLU A 28 7.62 -26.54 9.71
C GLU A 28 7.33 -25.41 8.69
N ILE A 29 6.12 -24.84 8.69
CA ILE A 29 5.78 -23.66 7.87
C ILE A 29 6.58 -22.42 8.28
N ARG A 30 6.74 -22.17 9.60
CA ARG A 30 7.57 -21.06 10.09
C ARG A 30 9.02 -21.17 9.63
N ASP A 31 9.61 -22.35 9.81
CA ASP A 31 10.99 -22.61 9.42
C ASP A 31 11.15 -22.43 7.90
N PHE A 32 10.21 -22.95 7.12
CA PHE A 32 10.19 -22.75 5.66
C PHE A 32 10.07 -21.28 5.28
N LEU A 33 9.20 -20.50 5.90
CA LEU A 33 9.03 -19.07 5.63
C LEU A 33 10.29 -18.27 5.98
N ILE A 34 10.90 -18.52 7.15
CA ILE A 34 12.12 -17.85 7.56
C ILE A 34 13.24 -18.11 6.55
N GLN A 35 13.42 -19.37 6.12
CA GLN A 35 14.42 -19.76 5.14
C GLN A 35 14.14 -19.15 3.77
N SER A 36 12.92 -19.29 3.25
CA SER A 36 12.58 -18.81 1.90
C SER A 36 12.69 -17.30 1.80
N LEU A 37 12.19 -16.56 2.80
CA LEU A 37 12.19 -15.10 2.77
C LEU A 37 13.55 -14.48 3.12
N SER A 38 14.47 -15.25 3.71
CA SER A 38 15.86 -14.80 3.85
C SER A 38 16.55 -14.57 2.50
N GLU A 39 16.09 -15.28 1.44
CA GLU A 39 16.61 -15.17 0.08
C GLU A 39 15.76 -14.24 -0.83
N THR A 40 14.43 -14.31 -0.72
CA THR A 40 13.54 -13.55 -1.61
C THR A 40 13.13 -12.18 -1.04
N GLY A 41 13.24 -12.01 0.27
CA GLY A 41 12.54 -10.93 0.97
C GLY A 41 11.04 -11.19 1.02
N GLY A 42 10.28 -10.28 1.66
CA GLY A 42 8.82 -10.34 1.73
C GLY A 42 8.25 -9.97 3.09
N HIS A 43 6.98 -10.30 3.32
CA HIS A 43 6.21 -9.90 4.50
C HIS A 43 6.32 -10.94 5.63
N LEU A 44 7.52 -11.10 6.22
CA LEU A 44 7.79 -12.20 7.16
C LEU A 44 6.99 -12.10 8.45
N ALA A 45 7.08 -10.98 9.17
CA ALA A 45 6.53 -10.87 10.53
C ALA A 45 5.01 -11.06 10.56
N SER A 46 4.29 -10.53 9.58
CA SER A 46 2.84 -10.68 9.47
C SER A 46 2.42 -12.14 9.21
N ASN A 47 3.19 -12.87 8.40
CA ASN A 47 2.93 -14.28 8.10
C ASN A 47 3.22 -15.20 9.29
N LEU A 48 4.34 -14.99 10.00
CA LEU A 48 4.69 -15.79 11.18
C LEU A 48 3.63 -15.69 12.29
N GLY A 49 2.95 -14.53 12.40
CA GLY A 49 1.91 -14.30 13.39
C GLY A 49 0.58 -15.01 13.13
N VAL A 50 0.32 -15.48 11.92
CA VAL A 50 -1.00 -16.02 11.56
C VAL A 50 -0.97 -17.48 11.08
N VAL A 51 0.10 -18.22 11.33
CA VAL A 51 0.27 -19.59 10.84
C VAL A 51 -0.82 -20.52 11.40
N GLU A 52 -1.00 -20.57 12.72
CA GLU A 52 -2.02 -21.42 13.35
C GLU A 52 -3.44 -21.00 12.97
N MET A 53 -3.69 -19.69 12.96
CA MET A 53 -4.99 -19.16 12.53
C MET A 53 -5.31 -19.58 11.10
N THR A 54 -4.35 -19.50 10.17
CA THR A 54 -4.54 -19.91 8.78
C THR A 54 -4.77 -21.42 8.66
N ILE A 55 -4.03 -22.24 9.40
CA ILE A 55 -4.25 -23.71 9.46
C ILE A 55 -5.68 -24.00 9.97
N ALA A 56 -6.12 -23.34 11.05
CA ALA A 56 -7.46 -23.52 11.61
C ALA A 56 -8.55 -23.13 10.59
N LEU A 57 -8.36 -22.04 9.85
CA LEU A 57 -9.27 -21.63 8.77
C LEU A 57 -9.32 -22.65 7.65
N HIS A 58 -8.19 -23.21 7.22
CA HIS A 58 -8.15 -24.25 6.19
C HIS A 58 -8.75 -25.58 6.65
N ARG A 59 -8.72 -25.87 7.94
CA ARG A 59 -9.47 -27.02 8.50
C ARG A 59 -10.98 -26.80 8.55
N PHE A 60 -11.39 -25.55 8.68
CA PHE A 60 -12.80 -25.14 8.75
C PHE A 60 -13.42 -24.99 7.37
N LEU A 61 -12.79 -24.24 6.46
CA LEU A 61 -13.27 -23.94 5.11
C LEU A 61 -12.99 -25.08 4.13
N HIS A 62 -13.84 -25.23 3.13
CA HIS A 62 -13.64 -26.17 2.01
C HIS A 62 -13.33 -25.39 0.73
N PHE A 63 -12.08 -25.44 0.29
CA PHE A 63 -11.61 -24.74 -0.90
C PHE A 63 -11.80 -25.57 -2.18
N PRO A 64 -12.11 -24.96 -3.33
CA PRO A 64 -12.29 -23.50 -3.56
C PRO A 64 -13.72 -22.99 -3.35
N GLU A 65 -14.66 -23.83 -2.89
CA GLU A 65 -16.09 -23.49 -2.74
C GLU A 65 -16.28 -22.34 -1.74
N ASP A 66 -15.78 -22.52 -0.51
CA ASP A 66 -15.79 -21.50 0.53
C ASP A 66 -14.83 -20.34 0.19
N LYS A 67 -15.15 -19.13 0.63
CA LYS A 67 -14.41 -17.92 0.27
C LYS A 67 -13.70 -17.33 1.49
N LEU A 68 -12.37 -17.20 1.36
CA LEU A 68 -11.53 -16.51 2.33
C LEU A 68 -11.00 -15.21 1.72
N VAL A 69 -11.40 -14.07 2.28
CA VAL A 69 -10.98 -12.74 1.83
C VAL A 69 -9.99 -12.16 2.85
N TRP A 70 -8.77 -11.95 2.42
CA TRP A 70 -7.73 -11.34 3.23
C TRP A 70 -7.77 -9.82 3.08
N ASP A 71 -7.69 -9.08 4.19
CA ASP A 71 -7.44 -7.64 4.16
C ASP A 71 -5.95 -7.39 3.91
N VAL A 72 -5.60 -6.47 2.99
CA VAL A 72 -4.25 -6.28 2.46
C VAL A 72 -3.71 -7.54 1.76
N GLY A 73 -3.72 -8.69 2.42
CA GLY A 73 -3.28 -9.97 1.87
C GLY A 73 -1.78 -10.25 2.00
N HIS A 74 -1.01 -9.35 2.61
CA HIS A 74 0.43 -9.54 2.85
C HIS A 74 0.74 -10.68 3.84
N GLN A 75 -0.24 -11.15 4.60
CA GLN A 75 -0.16 -12.26 5.56
C GLN A 75 -0.65 -13.61 4.98
N ALA A 76 -0.82 -13.73 3.65
CA ALA A 76 -1.44 -14.90 3.01
C ALA A 76 -0.44 -15.99 2.56
N TYR A 77 0.83 -15.96 3.01
CA TYR A 77 1.82 -16.95 2.54
C TYR A 77 1.51 -18.36 3.02
N THR A 78 1.07 -18.53 4.26
CA THR A 78 0.60 -19.83 4.76
C THR A 78 -0.60 -20.35 3.94
N HIS A 79 -1.52 -19.46 3.53
CA HIS A 79 -2.62 -19.83 2.62
C HIS A 79 -2.09 -20.32 1.27
N LYS A 80 -1.08 -19.64 0.68
CA LYS A 80 -0.45 -20.10 -0.57
C LYS A 80 0.21 -21.47 -0.40
N ILE A 81 0.90 -21.72 0.70
CA ILE A 81 1.51 -23.01 1.02
C ILE A 81 0.43 -24.12 1.10
N LEU A 82 -0.64 -23.87 1.86
CA LEU A 82 -1.72 -24.83 2.10
C LEU A 82 -2.61 -25.08 0.86
N THR A 83 -2.46 -24.27 -0.18
CA THR A 83 -3.13 -24.43 -1.49
C THR A 83 -2.18 -24.93 -2.59
N GLY A 84 -1.05 -25.57 -2.20
CA GLY A 84 -0.16 -26.29 -3.11
C GLY A 84 0.91 -25.45 -3.82
N ARG A 85 1.11 -24.19 -3.43
CA ARG A 85 2.07 -23.27 -4.09
C ARG A 85 3.45 -23.21 -3.40
N LYS A 86 3.76 -24.12 -2.47
CA LYS A 86 5.02 -24.15 -1.71
C LYS A 86 6.26 -24.11 -2.60
N GLU A 87 6.29 -24.91 -3.66
CA GLU A 87 7.46 -25.03 -4.55
C GLU A 87 7.77 -23.73 -5.33
N GLN A 88 6.79 -22.83 -5.45
CA GLN A 88 6.93 -21.57 -6.15
C GLN A 88 7.58 -20.47 -5.30
N PHE A 89 7.80 -20.69 -4.00
CA PHE A 89 8.33 -19.66 -3.09
C PHE A 89 9.74 -19.17 -3.46
N ALA A 90 10.54 -19.98 -4.18
CA ALA A 90 11.83 -19.53 -4.73
C ALA A 90 11.68 -18.36 -5.73
N THR A 91 10.48 -18.19 -6.32
CA THR A 91 10.14 -17.13 -7.26
C THR A 91 9.28 -16.03 -6.64
N LEU A 92 9.05 -16.06 -5.33
CA LEU A 92 8.18 -15.11 -4.63
C LEU A 92 8.63 -13.67 -4.92
N ARG A 93 7.70 -12.84 -5.41
CA ARG A 93 7.90 -11.41 -5.73
C ARG A 93 8.94 -11.13 -6.83
N LYS A 94 9.35 -12.16 -7.59
CA LYS A 94 10.23 -12.02 -8.76
C LYS A 94 9.40 -11.96 -10.03
N THR A 95 9.96 -11.39 -11.08
CA THR A 95 9.34 -11.25 -12.40
C THR A 95 8.80 -12.59 -12.91
N GLY A 96 7.50 -12.65 -13.23
CA GLY A 96 6.84 -13.88 -13.68
C GLY A 96 6.65 -14.98 -12.63
N GLY A 97 7.01 -14.71 -11.37
CA GLY A 97 6.90 -15.65 -10.26
C GLY A 97 5.66 -15.46 -9.40
N LEU A 98 5.70 -16.03 -8.19
CA LEU A 98 4.61 -15.98 -7.22
C LEU A 98 4.44 -14.56 -6.65
N SER A 99 3.21 -14.04 -6.64
CA SER A 99 2.88 -12.74 -6.04
C SER A 99 3.02 -12.75 -4.52
N GLY A 100 3.39 -11.61 -3.95
CA GLY A 100 3.37 -11.37 -2.49
C GLY A 100 1.97 -11.21 -1.89
N PHE A 101 0.92 -11.24 -2.71
CA PHE A 101 -0.49 -11.06 -2.32
C PHE A 101 -1.35 -12.14 -2.96
N PRO A 102 -2.58 -12.41 -2.46
CA PRO A 102 -3.54 -13.27 -3.12
C PRO A 102 -3.83 -12.80 -4.54
N LYS A 103 -3.91 -13.75 -5.48
CA LYS A 103 -4.20 -13.50 -6.89
C LYS A 103 -5.09 -14.59 -7.46
N ARG A 104 -6.28 -14.23 -7.91
CA ARG A 104 -7.24 -15.14 -8.54
C ARG A 104 -6.69 -15.87 -9.75
N LYS A 105 -5.76 -15.23 -10.48
CA LYS A 105 -5.07 -15.88 -11.62
C LYS A 105 -4.02 -16.93 -11.21
N GLU A 106 -3.60 -16.95 -9.94
CA GLU A 106 -2.67 -17.96 -9.43
C GLU A 106 -3.39 -19.19 -8.86
N SER A 107 -4.60 -19.02 -8.31
CA SER A 107 -5.36 -20.10 -7.68
C SER A 107 -6.83 -19.75 -7.53
N ASP A 108 -7.71 -20.70 -7.80
CA ASP A 108 -9.16 -20.59 -7.53
C ASP A 108 -9.48 -20.49 -6.02
N CYS A 109 -8.52 -20.79 -5.16
CA CYS A 109 -8.62 -20.62 -3.72
C CYS A 109 -8.44 -19.15 -3.27
N ASP A 110 -7.93 -18.29 -4.14
CA ASP A 110 -7.78 -16.85 -3.86
C ASP A 110 -9.08 -16.13 -4.26
N ALA A 111 -9.95 -15.83 -3.30
CA ALA A 111 -11.28 -15.31 -3.56
C ALA A 111 -11.31 -13.87 -4.08
N PHE A 112 -10.27 -13.06 -3.76
CA PHE A 112 -10.19 -11.64 -4.08
C PHE A 112 -8.75 -11.17 -4.23
N ASP A 113 -8.44 -10.45 -5.32
CA ASP A 113 -7.15 -9.80 -5.50
C ASP A 113 -7.08 -8.58 -4.58
N THR A 114 -6.03 -8.49 -3.77
CA THR A 114 -5.91 -7.43 -2.76
C THR A 114 -4.46 -6.96 -2.60
N GLY A 115 -4.27 -5.84 -1.93
CA GLY A 115 -2.99 -5.20 -1.63
C GLY A 115 -3.20 -3.96 -0.77
N HIS A 116 -4.37 -3.34 -0.86
CA HIS A 116 -4.79 -2.21 -0.05
C HIS A 116 -5.63 -2.66 1.16
N SER A 117 -5.59 -1.89 2.24
CA SER A 117 -6.29 -2.19 3.50
C SER A 117 -7.78 -1.87 3.47
N SER A 118 -8.50 -2.38 4.46
CA SER A 118 -9.88 -2.01 4.83
C SER A 118 -10.95 -2.42 3.82
N THR A 119 -10.62 -3.27 2.83
CA THR A 119 -11.54 -3.68 1.75
C THR A 119 -12.19 -5.04 1.98
N SER A 120 -11.63 -5.88 2.86
CA SER A 120 -12.02 -7.30 3.00
C SER A 120 -13.45 -7.50 3.45
N ILE A 121 -13.96 -6.67 4.38
CA ILE A 121 -15.33 -6.78 4.89
C ILE A 121 -16.32 -6.42 3.78
N SER A 122 -16.08 -5.34 3.03
CA SER A 122 -16.93 -4.95 1.90
C SER A 122 -16.97 -6.02 0.80
N ALA A 123 -15.80 -6.54 0.40
CA ALA A 123 -15.71 -7.60 -0.61
C ALA A 123 -16.39 -8.89 -0.13
N GLY A 124 -16.15 -9.29 1.14
CA GLY A 124 -16.79 -10.44 1.75
C GLY A 124 -18.31 -10.30 1.82
N LEU A 125 -18.81 -9.13 2.20
CA LEU A 125 -20.25 -8.86 2.25
C LEU A 125 -20.90 -8.93 0.86
N GLY A 126 -20.21 -8.43 -0.18
CA GLY A 126 -20.63 -8.58 -1.57
C GLY A 126 -20.74 -10.05 -2.00
N LEU A 127 -19.75 -10.89 -1.62
CA LEU A 127 -19.80 -12.34 -1.87
C LEU A 127 -20.95 -13.03 -1.13
N VAL A 128 -21.22 -12.62 0.12
CA VAL A 128 -22.37 -13.11 0.91
C VAL A 128 -23.68 -12.80 0.21
N GLN A 129 -23.86 -11.57 -0.26
CA GLN A 129 -25.08 -11.18 -0.98
C GLN A 129 -25.23 -11.95 -2.30
N ALA A 130 -24.14 -12.11 -3.05
CA ALA A 130 -24.17 -12.89 -4.30
C ALA A 130 -24.54 -14.36 -4.05
N ARG A 131 -23.96 -14.98 -3.01
CA ARG A 131 -24.30 -16.34 -2.56
C ARG A 131 -25.80 -16.49 -2.29
N ASP A 132 -26.34 -15.59 -1.46
CA ASP A 132 -27.75 -15.67 -1.02
C ASP A 132 -28.72 -15.43 -2.19
N LEU A 133 -28.41 -14.46 -3.08
CA LEU A 133 -29.24 -14.21 -4.28
C LEU A 133 -29.25 -15.37 -5.27
N LYS A 134 -28.14 -16.12 -5.36
CA LYS A 134 -28.04 -17.31 -6.20
C LYS A 134 -28.59 -18.59 -5.55
N GLY A 135 -28.96 -18.54 -4.26
CA GLY A 135 -29.36 -19.71 -3.49
C GLY A 135 -28.23 -20.70 -3.23
N GLU A 136 -26.98 -20.24 -3.29
CA GLU A 136 -25.78 -21.03 -3.00
C GLU A 136 -25.53 -21.12 -1.49
N ASN A 137 -24.75 -22.08 -1.03
CA ASN A 137 -24.52 -22.33 0.39
C ASN A 137 -23.04 -22.59 0.69
N TYR A 138 -22.19 -21.57 0.52
CA TYR A 138 -20.78 -21.61 0.92
C TYR A 138 -20.51 -20.62 2.04
N GLN A 139 -19.44 -20.89 2.79
CA GLN A 139 -18.99 -19.96 3.84
C GLN A 139 -18.21 -18.80 3.21
N VAL A 140 -18.37 -17.60 3.79
CA VAL A 140 -17.53 -16.44 3.50
C VAL A 140 -16.90 -15.98 4.79
N VAL A 141 -15.56 -15.88 4.79
CA VAL A 141 -14.78 -15.39 5.92
C VAL A 141 -13.91 -14.25 5.43
N SER A 142 -13.99 -13.09 6.08
CA SER A 142 -13.05 -11.98 5.89
C SER A 142 -12.12 -11.88 7.07
N VAL A 143 -10.81 -11.73 6.82
CA VAL A 143 -9.78 -11.52 7.85
C VAL A 143 -9.27 -10.10 7.73
N ILE A 144 -9.49 -9.29 8.75
CA ILE A 144 -9.04 -7.90 8.83
C ILE A 144 -8.08 -7.72 10.01
N GLY A 145 -6.98 -7.00 9.80
CA GLY A 145 -6.08 -6.60 10.90
C GLY A 145 -6.62 -5.41 11.69
N ASP A 146 -6.22 -5.31 12.94
CA ASP A 146 -6.55 -4.21 13.85
C ASP A 146 -6.14 -2.83 13.29
N GLY A 147 -4.99 -2.74 12.62
CA GLY A 147 -4.58 -1.54 11.89
C GLY A 147 -5.51 -1.19 10.73
N ALA A 148 -5.89 -2.17 9.91
CA ALA A 148 -6.80 -1.96 8.78
C ALA A 148 -8.23 -1.62 9.23
N LEU A 149 -8.62 -2.02 10.43
CA LEU A 149 -9.90 -1.66 11.05
C LEU A 149 -10.01 -0.15 11.34
N THR A 150 -8.91 0.60 11.36
CA THR A 150 -8.94 2.06 11.53
C THR A 150 -9.42 2.83 10.30
N GLY A 151 -9.48 2.19 9.13
CA GLY A 151 -9.94 2.82 7.90
C GLY A 151 -11.47 2.98 7.85
N GLY A 152 -11.95 4.10 7.30
CA GLY A 152 -13.37 4.45 7.22
C GLY A 152 -14.22 3.39 6.53
N MET A 153 -13.75 2.84 5.41
CA MET A 153 -14.45 1.79 4.65
C MET A 153 -14.76 0.55 5.50
N ALA A 154 -13.89 0.18 6.46
CA ALA A 154 -14.18 -0.93 7.37
C ALA A 154 -15.40 -0.67 8.23
N TYR A 155 -15.58 0.57 8.73
CA TYR A 155 -16.78 0.96 9.50
C TYR A 155 -18.03 1.01 8.63
N GLU A 156 -17.95 1.53 7.42
CA GLU A 156 -19.04 1.53 6.45
C GLU A 156 -19.51 0.09 6.18
N ALA A 157 -18.56 -0.83 5.98
CA ALA A 157 -18.87 -2.23 5.76
C ALA A 157 -19.47 -2.93 6.98
N LEU A 158 -18.97 -2.66 8.20
CA LEU A 158 -19.52 -3.19 9.45
C LEU A 158 -20.96 -2.68 9.68
N ASN A 159 -21.20 -1.39 9.46
CA ASN A 159 -22.53 -0.79 9.56
C ASN A 159 -23.52 -1.46 8.61
N ASN A 160 -23.08 -1.72 7.36
CA ASN A 160 -23.91 -2.38 6.35
C ASN A 160 -24.14 -3.87 6.68
N ALA A 161 -23.12 -4.58 7.16
CA ALA A 161 -23.23 -5.98 7.56
C ALA A 161 -24.25 -6.17 8.70
N ALA A 162 -24.25 -5.25 9.66
CA ALA A 162 -25.19 -5.23 10.78
C ALA A 162 -26.65 -5.07 10.33
N GLU A 163 -26.90 -4.22 9.34
CA GLU A 163 -28.24 -3.99 8.77
C GLU A 163 -28.72 -5.20 7.94
N LEU A 164 -27.85 -5.74 7.09
CA LEU A 164 -28.20 -6.85 6.19
C LEU A 164 -28.42 -8.18 6.91
N LYS A 165 -27.89 -8.38 8.11
CA LYS A 165 -28.08 -9.55 8.98
C LYS A 165 -27.85 -10.91 8.31
N LYS A 166 -26.89 -10.96 7.38
CA LYS A 166 -26.55 -12.19 6.64
C LYS A 166 -25.47 -12.99 7.37
N ASN A 167 -25.46 -14.32 7.16
CA ASN A 167 -24.44 -15.19 7.72
C ASN A 167 -23.07 -14.88 7.10
N PHE A 168 -22.24 -14.19 7.86
CA PHE A 168 -20.94 -13.71 7.48
C PHE A 168 -19.97 -13.77 8.66
N ILE A 169 -18.79 -14.33 8.48
CA ILE A 169 -17.77 -14.42 9.52
C ILE A 169 -16.68 -13.37 9.24
N ILE A 170 -16.43 -12.51 10.21
CA ILE A 170 -15.37 -11.50 10.17
C ILE A 170 -14.36 -11.86 11.27
N ILE A 171 -13.11 -12.06 10.91
CA ILE A 171 -12.01 -12.29 11.87
C ILE A 171 -11.24 -10.99 12.02
N LEU A 172 -11.27 -10.43 13.23
CA LEU A 172 -10.40 -9.34 13.63
C LEU A 172 -9.12 -9.94 14.17
N ASN A 173 -8.05 -9.88 13.38
CA ASN A 173 -6.70 -10.30 13.76
C ASN A 173 -6.00 -9.14 14.47
N ASP A 174 -5.93 -9.19 15.78
CA ASP A 174 -5.38 -8.16 16.64
C ASP A 174 -3.96 -8.55 17.11
N ASN A 175 -2.97 -7.76 16.67
CA ASN A 175 -1.57 -7.92 17.04
C ASN A 175 -0.91 -6.60 17.47
N GLU A 176 -1.70 -5.56 17.75
CA GLU A 176 -1.30 -4.20 18.18
C GLU A 176 -0.54 -3.39 17.11
N MET A 177 -0.38 -3.92 15.92
CA MET A 177 0.54 -3.32 14.96
C MET A 177 0.00 -3.33 13.52
N SER A 178 0.13 -2.19 12.87
CA SER A 178 0.20 -2.07 11.42
C SER A 178 1.68 -2.21 10.95
N ILE A 179 2.25 -1.22 10.29
CA ILE A 179 3.72 -1.11 10.12
C ILE A 179 4.37 -0.72 11.46
N THR A 180 3.71 0.17 12.20
CA THR A 180 4.06 0.61 13.57
C THR A 180 2.94 0.24 14.53
N ARG A 181 3.10 0.57 15.82
CA ARG A 181 2.02 0.45 16.79
C ARG A 181 0.82 1.27 16.31
N ASN A 182 -0.37 0.70 16.43
CA ASN A 182 -1.60 1.38 16.02
C ASN A 182 -1.89 2.60 16.87
N VAL A 183 -2.60 3.57 16.31
CA VAL A 183 -2.94 4.84 16.95
C VAL A 183 -4.45 5.05 17.01
N GLY A 184 -4.88 5.96 17.89
CA GLY A 184 -6.27 6.40 17.97
C GLY A 184 -7.15 5.60 18.95
N GLY A 185 -8.42 6.05 19.06
CA GLY A 185 -9.37 5.54 20.04
C GLY A 185 -9.73 4.07 19.87
N MET A 186 -9.75 3.56 18.63
CA MET A 186 -10.00 2.14 18.36
C MET A 186 -8.88 1.26 18.90
N SER A 187 -7.61 1.65 18.70
CA SER A 187 -6.48 0.93 19.28
C SER A 187 -6.59 0.88 20.80
N SER A 188 -6.86 2.01 21.44
CA SER A 188 -7.08 2.07 22.89
C SER A 188 -8.26 1.20 23.35
N TYR A 189 -9.33 1.14 22.57
CA TYR A 189 -10.49 0.29 22.87
C TYR A 189 -10.10 -1.21 22.82
N LEU A 190 -9.36 -1.63 21.79
CA LEU A 190 -8.88 -3.02 21.68
C LEU A 190 -7.88 -3.36 22.79
N ASP A 191 -7.00 -2.43 23.18
CA ASP A 191 -6.10 -2.59 24.34
C ASP A 191 -6.88 -2.89 25.63
N HIS A 192 -7.97 -2.16 25.90
CA HIS A 192 -8.82 -2.42 27.05
C HIS A 192 -9.49 -3.80 27.00
N ILE A 193 -9.93 -4.23 25.81
CA ILE A 193 -10.52 -5.57 25.65
C ILE A 193 -9.48 -6.65 25.97
N ARG A 194 -8.25 -6.53 25.49
CA ARG A 194 -7.17 -7.49 25.75
C ARG A 194 -6.84 -7.60 27.25
N MET A 195 -6.73 -6.46 27.92
CA MET A 195 -6.48 -6.44 29.37
C MET A 195 -7.63 -7.02 30.20
N ALA A 196 -8.86 -6.92 29.71
CA ALA A 196 -10.04 -7.46 30.38
C ALA A 196 -10.25 -8.97 30.14
N ALA A 197 -9.59 -9.57 29.15
CA ALA A 197 -9.79 -10.97 28.77
C ALA A 197 -9.58 -11.97 29.94
N PRO A 198 -8.48 -11.91 30.74
CA PRO A 198 -8.29 -12.81 31.86
C PRO A 198 -9.38 -12.70 32.92
N TYR A 199 -9.89 -11.48 33.17
CA TYR A 199 -10.97 -11.21 34.12
C TYR A 199 -12.31 -11.77 33.61
N THR A 200 -12.56 -11.71 32.32
CA THR A 200 -13.80 -12.21 31.70
C THR A 200 -13.88 -13.73 31.74
N GLU A 201 -12.76 -14.44 31.51
CA GLU A 201 -12.69 -15.90 31.66
C GLU A 201 -12.96 -16.33 33.11
N LEU A 202 -12.36 -15.65 34.09
CA LEU A 202 -12.58 -15.89 35.51
C LEU A 202 -14.06 -15.67 35.87
N LYS A 203 -14.69 -14.59 35.37
CA LYS A 203 -16.08 -14.25 35.63
C LYS A 203 -17.05 -15.27 35.00
N MET A 204 -16.78 -15.72 33.76
CA MET A 204 -17.60 -16.77 33.12
C MET A 204 -17.44 -18.11 33.85
N GLY A 205 -16.23 -18.45 34.31
CA GLY A 205 -15.98 -19.63 35.13
C GLY A 205 -16.79 -19.61 36.42
N VAL A 206 -16.80 -18.48 37.16
CA VAL A 206 -17.58 -18.28 38.40
C VAL A 206 -19.08 -18.30 38.10
N THR A 207 -19.56 -17.64 37.04
CA THR A 207 -20.98 -17.64 36.68
C THR A 207 -21.48 -19.03 36.29
N ASN A 208 -20.68 -19.81 35.57
CA ASN A 208 -21.03 -21.17 35.19
C ASN A 208 -20.93 -22.14 36.39
N ALA A 209 -20.04 -21.89 37.33
CA ALA A 209 -19.98 -22.63 38.58
C ALA A 209 -21.21 -22.35 39.47
N LEU A 210 -21.61 -21.09 39.59
CA LEU A 210 -22.83 -20.68 40.35
C LEU A 210 -24.10 -21.24 39.74
N LYS A 211 -24.25 -21.29 38.41
CA LYS A 211 -25.41 -21.93 37.73
C LYS A 211 -25.53 -23.43 37.95
N LYS A 212 -24.45 -24.10 38.38
CA LYS A 212 -24.47 -25.53 38.71
C LYS A 212 -24.92 -25.85 40.14
N ILE A 213 -25.18 -24.83 40.98
CA ILE A 213 -25.67 -25.03 42.35
C ILE A 213 -27.21 -25.09 42.33
N PRO A 214 -27.86 -26.24 42.60
CA PRO A 214 -29.31 -26.39 42.56
C PRO A 214 -29.99 -25.50 43.59
N LYS A 215 -31.06 -24.78 43.18
CA LYS A 215 -31.95 -23.92 44.00
C LYS A 215 -31.43 -22.53 44.43
N VAL A 216 -30.21 -22.14 44.12
CA VAL A 216 -29.65 -20.82 44.55
C VAL A 216 -29.13 -20.03 43.32
N GLY A 217 -28.75 -20.71 42.24
CA GLY A 217 -28.00 -20.14 41.12
C GLY A 217 -28.74 -19.07 40.35
N ASP A 218 -30.01 -19.29 39.98
CA ASP A 218 -30.74 -18.39 39.10
C ASP A 218 -31.13 -17.06 39.79
N GLY A 219 -31.47 -17.09 41.07
CA GLY A 219 -31.78 -15.88 41.84
C GLY A 219 -30.57 -14.99 42.11
N MET A 220 -29.39 -15.58 42.30
CA MET A 220 -28.11 -14.84 42.45
C MET A 220 -27.60 -14.29 41.13
N VAL A 221 -27.81 -15.01 40.04
CA VAL A 221 -27.44 -14.53 38.69
C VAL A 221 -28.35 -13.37 38.29
N ASP A 222 -29.67 -13.42 38.60
CA ASP A 222 -30.61 -12.32 38.37
C ASP A 222 -30.33 -11.11 39.26
N ALA A 223 -29.91 -11.31 40.52
CA ALA A 223 -29.48 -10.23 41.40
C ALA A 223 -28.19 -9.55 40.90
N LEU A 224 -27.21 -10.32 40.41
CA LEU A 224 -26.03 -9.81 39.75
C LEU A 224 -26.34 -9.06 38.45
N HIS A 225 -27.37 -9.48 37.72
CA HIS A 225 -27.85 -8.77 36.51
C HIS A 225 -28.64 -7.50 36.85
N LYS A 226 -29.34 -7.42 37.99
CA LYS A 226 -30.07 -6.22 38.45
C LYS A 226 -29.18 -5.15 39.06
N THR A 227 -27.98 -5.49 39.55
CA THR A 227 -26.96 -4.53 40.04
C THR A 227 -26.20 -3.84 38.87
N LYS A 228 -26.66 -4.07 37.65
CA LYS A 228 -26.06 -3.52 36.41
C LYS A 228 -26.03 -1.99 36.33
N SER A 229 -26.77 -1.25 37.17
CA SER A 229 -26.76 0.22 37.12
C SER A 229 -25.48 0.87 37.66
N SER A 230 -24.71 0.16 38.50
CA SER A 230 -23.42 0.66 39.06
C SER A 230 -22.20 0.10 38.39
N ILE A 231 -22.31 -0.92 37.51
CA ILE A 231 -21.23 -1.56 36.77
C ILE A 231 -21.12 -1.00 35.33
N LYS A 232 -21.81 0.08 35.00
CA LYS A 232 -21.79 0.72 33.69
C LYS A 232 -20.42 1.31 33.27
N GLN A 233 -19.41 1.22 34.11
CA GLN A 233 -18.04 1.66 33.81
C GLN A 233 -17.05 0.51 33.48
N LEU A 234 -17.48 -0.74 33.58
CA LEU A 234 -16.68 -1.87 33.11
C LEU A 234 -16.91 -2.03 31.61
N VAL A 235 -15.92 -1.72 30.79
CA VAL A 235 -15.92 -2.02 29.36
C VAL A 235 -16.14 -3.53 29.21
N ILE A 236 -17.35 -3.91 28.78
CA ILE A 236 -17.65 -5.30 28.40
C ILE A 236 -16.94 -5.52 27.05
N PRO A 237 -16.05 -6.53 26.95
CA PRO A 237 -15.40 -6.83 25.68
C PRO A 237 -16.42 -6.96 24.53
N GLY A 238 -16.16 -6.30 23.39
CA GLY A 238 -17.01 -6.40 22.21
C GLY A 238 -18.26 -5.53 22.18
N MET A 239 -18.55 -4.76 23.23
CA MET A 239 -19.79 -3.97 23.33
C MET A 239 -20.01 -3.03 22.14
N LEU A 240 -18.96 -2.46 21.56
CA LEU A 240 -19.07 -1.63 20.37
C LEU A 240 -19.68 -2.41 19.20
N PHE A 241 -19.14 -3.58 18.90
CA PHE A 241 -19.60 -4.42 17.79
C PHE A 241 -21.00 -4.98 18.03
N GLU A 242 -21.30 -5.38 19.27
CA GLU A 242 -22.63 -5.85 19.66
C GLU A 242 -23.70 -4.73 19.57
N ASN A 243 -23.35 -3.52 19.97
CA ASN A 243 -24.25 -2.35 19.84
C ASN A 243 -24.47 -1.98 18.37
N MET A 244 -23.52 -2.27 17.46
CA MET A 244 -23.72 -2.15 16.02
C MET A 244 -24.61 -3.25 15.44
N GLY A 245 -24.85 -4.35 16.15
CA GLY A 245 -25.70 -5.47 15.71
C GLY A 245 -24.93 -6.70 15.21
N LEU A 246 -23.62 -6.79 15.45
CA LEU A 246 -22.84 -7.99 15.18
C LEU A 246 -22.79 -8.90 16.41
N THR A 247 -22.72 -10.21 16.20
CA THR A 247 -22.38 -11.14 17.29
C THR A 247 -20.88 -11.09 17.52
N TYR A 248 -20.43 -10.73 18.72
CA TYR A 248 -19.03 -10.72 19.09
C TYR A 248 -18.63 -12.01 19.79
N LEU A 249 -17.54 -12.65 19.33
CA LEU A 249 -16.92 -13.83 19.95
C LEU A 249 -15.43 -13.54 20.21
N GLY A 250 -15.00 -13.74 21.44
CA GLY A 250 -13.59 -13.55 21.80
C GLY A 250 -13.39 -12.64 23.02
N PRO A 251 -12.13 -12.16 23.23
CA PRO A 251 -10.95 -12.51 22.43
C PRO A 251 -10.50 -13.96 22.62
N VAL A 252 -9.92 -14.54 21.57
CA VAL A 252 -9.40 -15.91 21.56
C VAL A 252 -7.91 -15.93 21.17
N ASP A 253 -7.13 -16.89 21.71
CA ASP A 253 -5.76 -17.07 21.33
C ASP A 253 -5.64 -17.59 19.89
N GLY A 254 -5.05 -16.78 19.01
CA GLY A 254 -4.82 -17.09 17.59
C GLY A 254 -3.77 -18.17 17.35
N HIS A 255 -3.07 -18.59 18.39
CA HIS A 255 -2.08 -19.67 18.35
C HIS A 255 -2.59 -20.99 18.93
N ASP A 256 -3.79 -21.02 19.53
CA ASP A 256 -4.47 -22.24 19.95
C ASP A 256 -5.46 -22.72 18.87
N MET A 257 -5.01 -23.64 18.01
CA MET A 257 -5.84 -24.21 16.93
C MET A 257 -7.09 -24.95 17.44
N ARG A 258 -7.06 -25.46 18.67
CA ARG A 258 -8.22 -26.13 19.29
C ARG A 258 -9.29 -25.12 19.67
N GLN A 259 -8.88 -24.00 20.28
CA GLN A 259 -9.78 -22.91 20.64
C GLN A 259 -10.36 -22.24 19.38
N LEU A 260 -9.50 -21.96 18.38
CA LEU A 260 -9.92 -21.43 17.07
C LEU A 260 -10.94 -22.34 16.38
N GLY A 261 -10.70 -23.65 16.35
CA GLY A 261 -11.66 -24.61 15.77
C GLY A 261 -13.03 -24.58 16.45
N LYS A 262 -13.07 -24.46 17.79
CA LYS A 262 -14.34 -24.36 18.54
C LYS A 262 -15.09 -23.07 18.22
N VAL A 263 -14.42 -21.93 18.24
CA VAL A 263 -15.08 -20.64 17.99
C VAL A 263 -15.56 -20.50 16.56
N LEU A 264 -14.83 -21.01 15.57
CA LEU A 264 -15.26 -21.05 14.17
C LEU A 264 -16.52 -21.91 13.99
N GLN A 265 -16.61 -23.09 14.65
CA GLN A 265 -17.82 -23.91 14.65
C GLN A 265 -19.00 -23.25 15.37
N GLU A 266 -18.74 -22.49 16.43
CA GLU A 266 -19.76 -21.68 17.10
C GLU A 266 -20.26 -20.58 16.17
N ALA A 267 -19.37 -19.82 15.53
CA ALA A 267 -19.72 -18.76 14.58
C ALA A 267 -20.58 -19.28 13.43
N LYS A 268 -20.27 -20.46 12.88
CA LYS A 268 -21.07 -21.09 11.81
C LYS A 268 -22.54 -21.35 12.22
N ARG A 269 -22.80 -21.58 13.50
CA ARG A 269 -24.15 -21.88 14.03
C ARG A 269 -24.97 -20.62 14.33
N LYS A 270 -24.32 -19.46 14.40
CA LYS A 270 -24.99 -18.18 14.65
C LYS A 270 -25.71 -17.71 13.39
N GLN A 271 -26.81 -16.99 13.58
CA GLN A 271 -27.46 -16.27 12.50
C GLN A 271 -27.00 -14.83 12.47
N GLY A 272 -26.79 -14.29 11.28
CA GLY A 272 -26.29 -12.94 11.07
C GLY A 272 -24.76 -12.83 11.08
N PRO A 273 -24.22 -11.60 11.05
CA PRO A 273 -22.78 -11.36 11.00
C PRO A 273 -22.13 -11.63 12.36
N VAL A 274 -21.00 -12.34 12.34
CA VAL A 274 -20.21 -12.69 13.52
C VAL A 274 -18.82 -12.09 13.38
N LEU A 275 -18.38 -11.35 14.39
CA LEU A 275 -17.00 -10.89 14.52
C LEU A 275 -16.29 -11.74 15.55
N ILE A 276 -15.23 -12.45 15.11
CA ILE A 276 -14.32 -13.22 15.98
C ILE A 276 -13.09 -12.38 16.23
N HIS A 277 -12.84 -12.00 17.47
CA HIS A 277 -11.63 -11.27 17.87
C HIS A 277 -10.52 -12.26 18.22
N VAL A 278 -9.45 -12.26 17.44
CA VAL A 278 -8.33 -13.21 17.55
C VAL A 278 -7.06 -12.44 17.89
N LEU A 279 -6.40 -12.82 18.98
CA LEU A 279 -5.13 -12.26 19.43
C LEU A 279 -3.96 -13.04 18.82
N THR A 280 -3.05 -12.35 18.15
CA THR A 280 -1.85 -12.96 17.55
C THR A 280 -0.60 -12.19 17.89
N GLU A 281 0.57 -12.82 17.68
CA GLU A 281 1.88 -12.24 17.95
C GLU A 281 2.66 -12.09 16.64
N LYS A 282 2.89 -10.84 16.23
CA LYS A 282 3.61 -10.53 14.97
C LYS A 282 5.07 -10.96 15.05
N GLY A 283 5.53 -11.76 14.08
CA GLY A 283 6.90 -12.28 14.07
C GLY A 283 7.13 -13.53 14.92
N ARG A 284 6.08 -14.16 15.46
CA ARG A 284 6.14 -15.33 16.35
C ARG A 284 7.06 -16.43 15.85
N GLY A 285 7.92 -16.92 16.77
CA GLY A 285 8.85 -18.00 16.50
C GLY A 285 10.17 -17.59 15.83
N TYR A 286 10.36 -16.27 15.57
CA TYR A 286 11.62 -15.73 15.07
C TYR A 286 11.99 -14.45 15.82
N GLU A 287 12.92 -14.57 16.75
CA GLU A 287 13.24 -13.49 17.70
C GLU A 287 13.61 -12.16 17.05
N PRO A 288 14.41 -12.09 15.94
CA PRO A 288 14.66 -10.83 15.27
C PRO A 288 13.39 -10.13 14.74
N ALA A 289 12.39 -10.90 14.29
CA ALA A 289 11.13 -10.36 13.82
C ALA A 289 10.21 -9.93 14.96
N MET A 290 10.23 -10.62 16.09
CA MET A 290 9.50 -10.23 17.31
C MET A 290 10.05 -8.93 17.90
N ARG A 291 11.37 -8.77 17.94
CA ARG A 291 12.03 -7.54 18.44
C ARG A 291 11.87 -6.34 17.50
N HIS A 292 11.83 -6.57 16.19
CA HIS A 292 11.81 -5.52 15.16
C HIS A 292 10.75 -5.79 14.09
N PRO A 293 9.45 -5.91 14.45
CA PRO A 293 8.39 -6.31 13.53
C PRO A 293 8.22 -5.35 12.36
N ALA A 294 8.50 -4.05 12.53
CA ALA A 294 8.45 -3.06 11.46
C ALA A 294 9.49 -3.33 10.35
N ARG A 295 10.70 -3.83 10.70
CA ARG A 295 11.73 -4.22 9.72
C ARG A 295 11.26 -5.40 8.87
N PHE A 296 10.57 -6.35 9.48
CA PHE A 296 10.10 -7.58 8.85
C PHE A 296 8.67 -7.47 8.31
N HIS A 297 8.08 -6.28 8.35
CA HIS A 297 6.80 -6.01 7.67
C HIS A 297 6.95 -6.09 6.14
N GLY A 298 8.10 -5.64 5.60
CA GLY A 298 8.45 -5.78 4.19
C GLY A 298 9.98 -5.89 4.08
N ALA A 299 10.51 -7.07 4.46
CA ALA A 299 11.95 -7.30 4.53
C ALA A 299 12.59 -7.42 3.14
N ALA A 300 13.78 -6.83 2.96
CA ALA A 300 14.73 -7.23 1.94
C ALA A 300 15.35 -8.60 2.32
N PRO A 301 16.06 -9.29 1.42
CA PRO A 301 16.87 -10.46 1.77
C PRO A 301 17.76 -10.19 2.99
N TYR A 302 17.84 -11.15 3.94
CA TYR A 302 18.47 -10.96 5.25
C TYR A 302 19.24 -12.19 5.72
N GLU A 303 20.18 -11.99 6.64
CA GLU A 303 20.88 -13.06 7.37
C GLU A 303 19.98 -13.59 8.50
N ILE A 304 19.77 -14.90 8.53
CA ILE A 304 18.81 -15.52 9.47
C ILE A 304 19.25 -15.32 10.93
N GLU A 305 20.53 -15.46 11.24
CA GLU A 305 21.04 -15.38 12.60
C GLU A 305 20.88 -13.98 13.22
N THR A 306 21.04 -12.95 12.42
CA THR A 306 21.05 -11.55 12.87
C THR A 306 19.79 -10.77 12.52
N GLY A 307 19.06 -11.21 11.51
CA GLY A 307 17.93 -10.48 10.92
C GLY A 307 18.34 -9.19 10.21
N LEU A 308 19.62 -9.00 9.90
CA LEU A 308 20.10 -7.82 9.19
C LEU A 308 20.03 -8.02 7.68
N PRO A 309 19.75 -6.95 6.90
CA PRO A 309 19.76 -7.04 5.44
C PRO A 309 21.14 -7.50 4.91
N LYS A 310 21.15 -8.36 3.88
CA LYS A 310 22.36 -8.84 3.21
C LYS A 310 23.15 -7.73 2.50
N SER A 311 22.50 -6.63 2.13
CA SER A 311 23.14 -5.48 1.49
C SER A 311 22.73 -4.17 2.16
N LYS A 312 23.66 -3.21 2.22
CA LYS A 312 23.37 -1.83 2.58
C LYS A 312 23.15 -1.04 1.30
N GLY A 313 21.99 -0.40 1.14
CA GLY A 313 21.73 0.52 0.05
C GLY A 313 22.39 1.89 0.28
N ASN A 314 22.55 2.65 -0.81
CA ASN A 314 22.87 4.07 -0.75
C ASN A 314 21.65 4.88 -0.22
N PRO A 315 21.83 6.16 0.18
CA PRO A 315 20.72 6.99 0.62
C PRO A 315 19.59 7.04 -0.42
N SER A 316 18.38 6.80 0.04
CA SER A 316 17.17 6.81 -0.78
C SER A 316 16.57 8.22 -0.90
N TYR A 317 15.61 8.40 -1.82
CA TYR A 317 14.82 9.65 -1.86
C TYR A 317 14.08 9.90 -0.54
N THR A 318 13.58 8.86 0.11
CA THR A 318 12.97 8.94 1.45
C THR A 318 13.95 9.46 2.51
N ASP A 319 15.24 9.10 2.45
CA ASP A 319 16.28 9.63 3.35
C ASP A 319 16.56 11.13 3.11
N ILE A 320 16.52 11.55 1.83
CA ILE A 320 16.64 12.97 1.47
C ILE A 320 15.44 13.76 2.03
N PHE A 321 14.22 13.26 1.80
CA PHE A 321 13.00 13.86 2.36
C PHE A 321 13.08 13.96 3.89
N SER A 322 13.45 12.88 4.57
CA SER A 322 13.65 12.83 6.03
C SER A 322 14.62 13.91 6.53
N THR A 323 15.71 14.11 5.79
CA THR A 323 16.72 15.12 6.11
C THR A 323 16.20 16.54 5.95
N VAL A 324 15.40 16.79 4.91
CA VAL A 324 14.79 18.10 4.65
C VAL A 324 13.72 18.41 5.70
N MET A 325 12.83 17.43 6.00
CA MET A 325 11.79 17.60 7.03
C MET A 325 12.38 17.92 8.41
N ARG A 326 13.49 17.25 8.79
CA ARG A 326 14.21 17.61 10.02
C ARG A 326 14.65 19.08 10.03
N LYS A 327 15.22 19.56 8.89
CA LYS A 327 15.66 20.96 8.77
C LYS A 327 14.47 21.95 8.83
N PHE A 328 13.32 21.56 8.28
CA PHE A 328 12.10 22.36 8.41
C PHE A 328 11.64 22.42 9.87
N GLY A 329 11.68 21.29 10.59
CA GLY A 329 11.36 21.26 12.01
C GLY A 329 12.18 22.26 12.83
N ASP A 330 13.47 22.38 12.52
CA ASP A 330 14.38 23.32 13.20
C ASP A 330 14.12 24.80 12.85
N ARG A 331 13.69 25.10 11.61
CA ARG A 331 13.72 26.47 11.07
C ARG A 331 12.33 27.07 10.79
N GLU A 332 11.35 26.24 10.59
CA GLU A 332 9.99 26.62 10.16
C GLU A 332 8.98 26.08 11.18
N PRO A 333 8.66 26.89 12.24
CA PRO A 333 7.79 26.41 13.31
C PRO A 333 6.37 26.05 12.87
N ASP A 334 5.90 26.65 11.76
CA ASP A 334 4.56 26.42 11.21
C ASP A 334 4.47 25.13 10.39
N VAL A 335 5.62 24.51 10.06
CA VAL A 335 5.61 23.25 9.29
C VAL A 335 5.23 22.09 10.20
N VAL A 336 4.19 21.37 9.81
CA VAL A 336 3.71 20.16 10.46
C VAL A 336 3.68 19.01 9.46
N ALA A 337 3.78 17.79 9.94
CA ALA A 337 3.79 16.58 9.12
C ALA A 337 2.55 15.71 9.41
N VAL A 338 1.93 15.20 8.36
CA VAL A 338 0.79 14.27 8.44
C VAL A 338 1.13 12.99 7.67
N SER A 339 0.82 11.84 8.25
CA SER A 339 0.97 10.53 7.58
C SER A 339 -0.17 9.59 7.99
N ALA A 340 -0.40 8.57 7.18
CA ALA A 340 -1.43 7.56 7.41
C ALA A 340 -0.79 6.19 7.66
N ALA A 341 -0.35 5.93 8.90
CA ALA A 341 0.35 4.71 9.35
C ALA A 341 1.67 4.42 8.61
N MET A 342 2.26 5.41 7.94
CA MET A 342 3.45 5.27 7.09
C MET A 342 4.66 6.07 7.61
N VAL A 343 4.67 6.53 8.86
CA VAL A 343 5.71 7.39 9.43
C VAL A 343 7.15 6.89 9.19
N PRO A 344 7.50 5.60 9.41
CA PRO A 344 8.85 5.11 9.10
C PRO A 344 9.09 5.01 7.60
N GLY A 345 8.10 4.54 6.85
CA GLY A 345 8.22 4.27 5.43
C GLY A 345 8.36 5.53 4.57
N THR A 346 7.81 6.66 5.01
CA THR A 346 7.93 7.99 4.39
C THR A 346 9.09 8.81 4.95
N GLY A 347 9.86 8.28 5.92
CA GLY A 347 11.01 8.98 6.51
C GLY A 347 10.68 10.02 7.58
N LEU A 348 9.43 10.11 8.04
CA LEU A 348 9.00 11.09 9.06
C LEU A 348 9.40 10.71 10.49
N LYS A 349 9.91 9.48 10.74
CA LYS A 349 10.29 9.02 12.09
C LYS A 349 11.25 9.99 12.80
N ARG A 350 12.25 10.51 12.07
CA ARG A 350 13.22 11.45 12.63
C ARG A 350 12.59 12.78 13.01
N PHE A 351 11.69 13.29 12.16
CA PHE A 351 10.92 14.50 12.45
C PHE A 351 10.05 14.32 13.70
N GLY A 352 9.28 13.23 13.79
CA GLY A 352 8.42 12.95 14.92
C GLY A 352 9.16 12.73 16.25
N ASN A 353 10.36 12.12 16.21
CA ASN A 353 11.19 11.98 17.43
C ASN A 353 11.68 13.34 17.96
N MET A 354 11.91 14.33 17.09
CA MET A 354 12.40 15.66 17.47
C MET A 354 11.26 16.66 17.74
N PHE A 355 10.14 16.51 17.05
CA PHE A 355 8.99 17.43 17.10
C PHE A 355 7.67 16.65 17.22
N PRO A 356 7.47 15.89 18.32
CA PRO A 356 6.32 14.96 18.44
C PRO A 356 4.96 15.67 18.35
N GLU A 357 4.86 16.92 18.83
CA GLU A 357 3.64 17.74 18.78
C GLU A 357 3.29 18.25 17.38
N ARG A 358 4.20 18.10 16.41
CA ARG A 358 4.03 18.54 15.01
C ARG A 358 3.96 17.39 14.02
N LEU A 359 3.94 16.13 14.50
CA LEU A 359 3.71 14.95 13.68
C LEU A 359 2.34 14.37 14.02
N PHE A 360 1.51 14.20 13.00
CA PHE A 360 0.19 13.59 13.08
C PHE A 360 0.16 12.29 12.28
N ASP A 361 0.18 11.14 12.98
CA ASP A 361 -0.13 9.85 12.39
C ASP A 361 -1.61 9.54 12.64
N VAL A 362 -2.39 9.49 11.58
CA VAL A 362 -3.85 9.34 11.67
C VAL A 362 -4.32 7.87 11.59
N GLY A 363 -3.40 6.91 11.57
CA GLY A 363 -3.72 5.52 11.27
C GLY A 363 -3.91 5.29 9.77
N ILE A 364 -4.46 4.14 9.38
CA ILE A 364 -4.69 3.84 7.95
C ILE A 364 -5.98 4.55 7.51
N ALA A 365 -5.89 5.87 7.29
CA ALA A 365 -7.02 6.76 6.99
C ALA A 365 -6.55 7.93 6.11
N GLU A 366 -6.23 7.64 4.85
CA GLU A 366 -5.66 8.61 3.91
C GLU A 366 -6.62 9.77 3.63
N GLU A 367 -7.92 9.51 3.52
CA GLU A 367 -8.97 10.50 3.33
C GLU A 367 -8.99 11.50 4.50
N HIS A 368 -8.95 10.98 5.73
CA HIS A 368 -8.88 11.80 6.94
C HIS A 368 -7.57 12.62 6.98
N ALA A 369 -6.44 12.02 6.60
CA ALA A 369 -5.15 12.70 6.56
C ALA A 369 -5.20 13.98 5.71
N VAL A 370 -5.83 13.91 4.53
CA VAL A 370 -5.92 15.04 3.60
C VAL A 370 -6.87 16.12 4.12
N THR A 371 -8.08 15.77 4.54
CA THR A 371 -9.04 16.74 5.09
C THR A 371 -8.52 17.37 6.39
N PHE A 372 -7.85 16.58 7.24
CA PHE A 372 -7.18 17.09 8.45
C PHE A 372 -6.08 18.10 8.10
N ALA A 373 -5.27 17.82 7.07
CA ALA A 373 -4.26 18.75 6.59
C ALA A 373 -4.89 20.05 6.04
N ALA A 374 -6.03 19.97 5.36
CA ALA A 374 -6.78 21.16 4.94
C ALA A 374 -7.19 22.03 6.15
N GLY A 375 -7.68 21.41 7.22
CA GLY A 375 -7.99 22.11 8.48
C GLY A 375 -6.77 22.76 9.12
N LEU A 376 -5.61 22.10 9.14
CA LEU A 376 -4.34 22.67 9.62
C LEU A 376 -3.89 23.89 8.80
N ALA A 377 -4.05 23.81 7.46
CA ALA A 377 -3.73 24.92 6.56
C ALA A 377 -4.65 26.13 6.79
N LEU A 378 -5.96 25.91 7.00
CA LEU A 378 -6.91 26.96 7.38
C LEU A 378 -6.58 27.59 8.74
N GLY A 379 -6.00 26.81 9.65
CA GLY A 379 -5.48 27.28 10.93
C GLY A 379 -4.16 28.04 10.84
N GLY A 380 -3.60 28.28 9.65
CA GLY A 380 -2.37 29.03 9.41
C GLY A 380 -1.09 28.20 9.47
N LEU A 381 -1.16 26.87 9.57
CA LEU A 381 -0.01 25.99 9.52
C LEU A 381 0.35 25.60 8.07
N ARG A 382 1.53 25.00 7.89
CA ARG A 382 2.01 24.50 6.60
C ARG A 382 2.14 22.96 6.66
N PRO A 383 1.06 22.23 6.39
CA PRO A 383 1.07 20.77 6.46
C PRO A 383 1.81 20.14 5.27
N VAL A 384 2.68 19.18 5.58
CA VAL A 384 3.32 18.28 4.63
C VAL A 384 2.71 16.90 4.82
N VAL A 385 1.89 16.47 3.86
CA VAL A 385 1.23 15.15 3.84
C VAL A 385 2.13 14.17 3.12
N ALA A 386 2.70 13.20 3.85
CA ALA A 386 3.61 12.20 3.29
C ALA A 386 2.92 10.84 3.23
N ILE A 387 2.54 10.42 2.03
CA ILE A 387 1.80 9.20 1.72
C ILE A 387 2.38 8.55 0.47
N TYR A 388 2.33 7.21 0.36
CA TYR A 388 2.72 6.49 -0.85
C TYR A 388 1.78 6.80 -2.00
N SER A 389 2.31 6.93 -3.20
CA SER A 389 1.56 7.28 -4.40
C SER A 389 0.31 6.41 -4.60
N SER A 390 0.45 5.07 -4.52
CA SER A 390 -0.68 4.16 -4.70
C SER A 390 -1.74 4.27 -3.60
N PHE A 391 -1.36 4.63 -2.36
CA PHE A 391 -2.30 4.78 -1.25
C PHE A 391 -2.99 6.15 -1.25
N LEU A 392 -2.31 7.18 -1.77
CA LEU A 392 -2.92 8.51 -1.93
C LEU A 392 -4.14 8.50 -2.86
N GLN A 393 -4.29 7.48 -3.72
CA GLN A 393 -5.48 7.28 -4.55
C GLN A 393 -6.78 7.27 -3.76
N ARG A 394 -6.78 6.82 -2.48
CA ARG A 394 -7.97 6.84 -1.63
C ARG A 394 -8.50 8.24 -1.35
N ALA A 395 -7.63 9.23 -1.36
CA ALA A 395 -7.97 10.59 -0.99
C ALA A 395 -8.12 11.52 -2.20
N ILE A 396 -8.37 11.01 -3.41
CA ILE A 396 -8.53 11.81 -4.63
C ILE A 396 -9.63 12.86 -4.45
N ASP A 397 -10.79 12.47 -3.90
CA ASP A 397 -11.89 13.40 -3.65
C ASP A 397 -11.50 14.48 -2.65
N GLN A 398 -10.86 14.13 -1.53
CA GLN A 398 -10.44 15.08 -0.50
C GLN A 398 -9.36 16.04 -1.00
N ILE A 399 -8.45 15.57 -1.87
CA ILE A 399 -7.46 16.45 -2.52
C ILE A 399 -8.18 17.46 -3.41
N LEU A 400 -9.11 16.99 -4.24
CA LEU A 400 -9.85 17.82 -5.19
C LEU A 400 -10.77 18.82 -4.45
N HIS A 401 -11.62 18.30 -3.57
CA HIS A 401 -12.69 19.06 -2.92
C HIS A 401 -12.20 19.89 -1.73
N ASP A 402 -11.46 19.24 -0.78
CA ASP A 402 -11.14 19.91 0.48
C ASP A 402 -9.86 20.78 0.39
N VAL A 403 -8.97 20.46 -0.55
CA VAL A 403 -7.69 21.18 -0.69
C VAL A 403 -7.67 22.07 -1.94
N CYS A 404 -7.86 21.49 -3.14
CA CYS A 404 -7.67 22.21 -4.40
C CYS A 404 -8.78 23.24 -4.65
N MET A 405 -10.05 22.88 -4.43
CA MET A 405 -11.18 23.79 -4.62
C MET A 405 -11.06 25.03 -3.70
N GLN A 406 -10.55 24.84 -2.48
CA GLN A 406 -10.32 25.91 -1.52
C GLN A 406 -8.95 26.59 -1.69
N ASN A 407 -8.12 26.10 -2.61
CA ASN A 407 -6.76 26.60 -2.90
C ASN A 407 -5.86 26.69 -1.65
N LEU A 408 -5.84 25.65 -0.84
CA LEU A 408 -5.11 25.62 0.44
C LEU A 408 -3.64 25.22 0.26
N PRO A 409 -2.69 25.83 1.01
CA PRO A 409 -1.26 25.57 0.89
C PRO A 409 -0.85 24.24 1.57
N VAL A 410 -1.33 23.14 1.06
CA VAL A 410 -0.95 21.79 1.49
C VAL A 410 0.14 21.26 0.57
N VAL A 411 1.23 20.72 1.14
CA VAL A 411 2.28 20.05 0.39
C VAL A 411 2.08 18.53 0.46
N PHE A 412 1.92 17.90 -0.69
CA PHE A 412 1.86 16.45 -0.82
C PHE A 412 3.24 15.90 -1.19
N ALA A 413 3.89 15.22 -0.25
CA ALA A 413 5.11 14.45 -0.49
C ALA A 413 4.72 13.02 -0.90
N VAL A 414 4.62 12.81 -2.21
CA VAL A 414 4.12 11.58 -2.82
C VAL A 414 5.29 10.62 -3.01
N ASP A 415 5.52 9.76 -2.01
CA ASP A 415 6.60 8.75 -2.02
C ASP A 415 6.20 7.53 -2.86
N ARG A 416 7.16 6.80 -3.39
CA ARG A 416 6.97 5.58 -4.20
C ARG A 416 6.18 5.81 -5.49
N ALA A 417 6.39 6.94 -6.13
CA ALA A 417 5.85 7.22 -7.46
C ALA A 417 6.53 6.34 -8.53
N GLY A 418 5.81 6.00 -9.59
CA GLY A 418 6.27 5.13 -10.66
C GLY A 418 6.31 3.65 -10.28
N LEU A 419 7.17 2.89 -10.92
CA LEU A 419 7.34 1.46 -10.71
C LEU A 419 8.09 1.18 -9.39
N VAL A 420 7.45 0.43 -8.48
CA VAL A 420 8.04 0.09 -7.17
C VAL A 420 8.58 -1.34 -7.09
N GLY A 421 8.26 -2.16 -8.08
CA GLY A 421 8.85 -3.49 -8.27
C GLY A 421 8.07 -4.63 -7.61
N SER A 422 8.62 -5.19 -6.56
CA SER A 422 8.24 -6.50 -6.00
C SER A 422 6.80 -6.66 -5.51
N ASP A 423 6.09 -5.57 -5.21
CA ASP A 423 4.71 -5.61 -4.69
C ASP A 423 3.64 -5.46 -5.79
N GLY A 424 4.09 -5.18 -7.03
CA GLY A 424 3.27 -5.26 -8.21
C GLY A 424 2.19 -4.20 -8.33
N GLU A 425 1.15 -4.54 -9.07
CA GLU A 425 0.06 -3.68 -9.52
C GLU A 425 -0.67 -2.94 -8.39
N THR A 426 -0.67 -3.48 -7.18
CA THR A 426 -1.31 -2.87 -6.01
C THR A 426 -0.49 -1.75 -5.37
N HIS A 427 0.80 -1.66 -5.72
CA HIS A 427 1.73 -0.73 -5.09
C HIS A 427 2.45 0.21 -6.06
N HIS A 428 2.37 -0.01 -7.39
CA HIS A 428 2.93 0.91 -8.36
C HIS A 428 2.25 2.27 -8.30
N GLY A 429 3.04 3.33 -8.24
CA GLY A 429 2.59 4.72 -8.25
C GLY A 429 2.52 5.28 -9.68
N CYS A 430 1.79 4.60 -10.57
CA CYS A 430 1.78 4.90 -12.00
C CYS A 430 0.58 5.73 -12.46
N PHE A 431 -0.24 6.26 -11.54
CA PHE A 431 -1.46 7.00 -11.84
C PHE A 431 -1.45 8.43 -11.29
N ASP A 432 -0.45 8.78 -10.48
CA ASP A 432 -0.42 10.03 -9.72
C ASP A 432 -0.32 11.27 -10.60
N LEU A 433 0.47 11.24 -11.68
CA LEU A 433 0.54 12.37 -12.62
C LEU A 433 -0.82 12.61 -13.27
N SER A 434 -1.55 11.57 -13.63
CA SER A 434 -2.87 11.69 -14.27
C SER A 434 -3.89 12.32 -13.34
N TYR A 435 -4.12 11.75 -12.15
CA TYR A 435 -5.17 12.27 -11.27
C TYR A 435 -4.81 13.59 -10.59
N LEU A 436 -3.54 13.86 -10.31
CA LEU A 436 -3.14 15.15 -9.72
C LEU A 436 -3.19 16.28 -10.75
N SER A 437 -2.82 16.00 -12.01
CA SER A 437 -2.81 17.03 -13.06
C SER A 437 -4.20 17.50 -13.49
N MET A 438 -5.23 16.67 -13.32
CA MET A 438 -6.61 17.08 -13.66
C MET A 438 -7.19 18.11 -12.66
N MET A 439 -6.62 18.23 -11.45
CA MET A 439 -7.17 19.07 -10.38
C MET A 439 -6.81 20.53 -10.57
N PRO A 440 -7.78 21.48 -10.63
CA PRO A 440 -7.48 22.92 -10.64
C PRO A 440 -6.65 23.34 -9.40
N ASN A 441 -5.87 24.41 -9.53
CA ASN A 441 -5.00 24.95 -8.48
C ASN A 441 -3.82 24.05 -8.03
N MET A 442 -3.82 22.76 -8.36
CA MET A 442 -2.72 21.86 -8.01
C MET A 442 -1.47 22.15 -8.84
N THR A 443 -0.33 22.32 -8.17
CA THR A 443 0.99 22.29 -8.80
C THR A 443 1.58 20.88 -8.67
N VAL A 444 2.07 20.28 -9.77
CA VAL A 444 2.65 18.93 -9.79
C VAL A 444 4.10 18.99 -10.23
N MET A 445 5.00 18.49 -9.38
CA MET A 445 6.45 18.51 -9.59
C MET A 445 7.06 17.12 -9.45
N ALA A 446 8.16 16.88 -10.19
CA ALA A 446 8.91 15.62 -10.12
C ALA A 446 10.42 15.90 -10.20
N PRO A 447 11.21 15.59 -9.15
CA PRO A 447 12.63 15.88 -9.13
C PRO A 447 13.44 14.86 -9.94
N LYS A 448 14.44 15.33 -10.70
CA LYS A 448 15.38 14.48 -11.43
C LYS A 448 16.41 13.78 -10.54
N ASN A 449 16.75 14.38 -9.39
CA ASN A 449 17.78 13.87 -8.49
C ASN A 449 17.58 14.31 -7.03
N LYS A 450 18.50 13.89 -6.14
CA LYS A 450 18.43 14.18 -4.69
C LYS A 450 18.46 15.66 -4.34
N TRP A 451 19.21 16.48 -5.08
CA TRP A 451 19.33 17.92 -4.80
C TRP A 451 18.06 18.65 -5.21
N GLU A 452 17.52 18.30 -6.37
CA GLU A 452 16.27 18.90 -6.86
C GLU A 452 15.09 18.58 -5.95
N LEU A 453 15.00 17.36 -5.39
CA LEU A 453 13.99 17.04 -4.37
C LEU A 453 14.10 17.99 -3.17
N SER A 454 15.31 18.22 -2.66
CA SER A 454 15.53 19.16 -1.54
C SER A 454 15.09 20.58 -1.88
N ASP A 455 15.39 21.04 -3.09
CA ASP A 455 15.09 22.42 -3.52
C ASP A 455 13.58 22.56 -3.84
N MET A 456 12.93 21.54 -4.42
CA MET A 456 11.47 21.50 -4.62
C MET A 456 10.69 21.53 -3.30
N LEU A 457 11.13 20.82 -2.28
CA LEU A 457 10.49 20.85 -0.95
C LEU A 457 10.59 22.25 -0.32
N LYS A 458 11.75 22.92 -0.42
CA LYS A 458 11.91 24.30 0.05
C LYS A 458 11.04 25.28 -0.74
N PHE A 459 10.88 25.07 -2.02
CA PHE A 459 9.98 25.84 -2.87
C PHE A 459 8.52 25.62 -2.45
N ALA A 460 8.10 24.37 -2.30
CA ALA A 460 6.71 23.98 -2.03
C ALA A 460 6.14 24.57 -0.74
N ILE A 461 6.90 24.54 0.38
CA ILE A 461 6.43 25.08 1.67
C ILE A 461 6.22 26.61 1.68
N ARG A 462 6.68 27.31 0.64
CA ARG A 462 6.51 28.76 0.48
C ARG A 462 5.34 29.14 -0.42
N GLN A 463 4.73 28.14 -1.07
CA GLN A 463 3.59 28.39 -1.96
C GLN A 463 2.32 28.69 -1.14
N LYS A 464 1.38 29.39 -1.78
CA LYS A 464 0.07 29.72 -1.22
C LYS A 464 -1.06 28.85 -1.78
N SER A 465 -0.72 27.88 -2.61
CA SER A 465 -1.61 26.93 -3.27
C SER A 465 -1.06 25.50 -3.09
N PRO A 466 -1.86 24.47 -3.32
CA PRO A 466 -1.43 23.08 -3.12
C PRO A 466 -0.31 22.68 -4.09
N VAL A 467 0.67 21.93 -3.56
CA VAL A 467 1.81 21.44 -4.33
C VAL A 467 2.00 19.94 -4.06
N ALA A 468 2.04 19.14 -5.10
CA ALA A 468 2.44 17.74 -5.04
C ALA A 468 3.86 17.56 -5.61
N ILE A 469 4.73 16.91 -4.84
CA ILE A 469 6.07 16.49 -5.27
C ILE A 469 6.09 14.98 -5.25
N ARG A 470 6.22 14.36 -6.44
CA ARG A 470 6.28 12.90 -6.58
C ARG A 470 7.72 12.44 -6.78
N TYR A 471 8.16 11.42 -6.03
CA TYR A 471 9.52 10.86 -6.13
C TYR A 471 9.50 9.34 -5.96
N PRO A 472 10.46 8.61 -6.60
CA PRO A 472 10.43 7.15 -6.66
C PRO A 472 10.90 6.50 -5.36
N ARG A 473 10.62 5.21 -5.24
CA ARG A 473 11.24 4.32 -4.25
C ARG A 473 12.69 4.04 -4.64
N GLY A 474 13.56 3.91 -3.63
CA GLY A 474 14.93 3.41 -3.81
C GLY A 474 15.99 4.49 -3.78
N GLU A 475 17.15 4.16 -4.33
CA GLU A 475 18.33 4.99 -4.29
C GLU A 475 18.13 6.34 -4.99
N ALA A 476 18.52 7.41 -4.31
CA ALA A 476 18.42 8.76 -4.86
C ALA A 476 19.49 8.99 -5.90
N TYR A 477 19.09 9.37 -7.12
CA TYR A 477 20.01 9.63 -8.22
C TYR A 477 20.97 10.77 -7.87
N THR A 478 22.26 10.53 -8.12
CA THR A 478 23.37 11.46 -7.81
C THR A 478 24.01 12.07 -9.06
N GLY A 479 23.50 11.76 -10.25
CA GLY A 479 23.95 12.41 -11.48
C GLY A 479 23.38 13.82 -11.65
N LEU A 480 23.91 14.55 -12.63
CA LEU A 480 23.51 15.92 -12.96
C LEU A 480 23.72 16.91 -11.80
N GLU A 481 24.82 16.77 -11.05
CA GLU A 481 25.12 17.62 -9.89
C GLU A 481 25.31 19.08 -10.28
N ASP A 482 25.91 19.35 -11.44
CA ASP A 482 26.16 20.69 -11.95
C ASP A 482 24.91 21.40 -12.50
N HIS A 483 23.84 20.63 -12.79
CA HIS A 483 22.56 21.15 -13.26
C HIS A 483 21.65 21.49 -12.08
N ARG A 484 21.78 22.71 -11.57
CA ARG A 484 21.06 23.20 -10.38
C ARG A 484 20.43 24.58 -10.59
N ALA A 485 19.76 24.76 -11.71
CA ALA A 485 19.01 25.99 -11.95
C ALA A 485 17.94 26.21 -10.84
N PRO A 486 17.73 27.44 -10.39
CA PRO A 486 16.69 27.74 -9.39
C PRO A 486 15.33 27.18 -9.77
N ILE A 487 14.53 26.79 -8.77
CA ILE A 487 13.16 26.33 -8.98
C ILE A 487 12.27 27.56 -9.14
N GLU A 488 11.74 27.76 -10.33
CA GLU A 488 10.79 28.82 -10.67
C GLU A 488 9.47 28.18 -11.12
N MET A 489 8.34 28.77 -10.71
CA MET A 489 7.00 28.23 -10.99
C MET A 489 6.79 27.99 -12.49
N GLY A 490 6.50 26.76 -12.87
CA GLY A 490 6.20 26.36 -14.24
C GLY A 490 7.40 26.42 -15.19
N LYS A 491 8.64 26.54 -14.72
CA LYS A 491 9.83 26.58 -15.59
C LYS A 491 10.55 25.23 -15.58
N ALA A 492 10.79 24.71 -16.78
CA ALA A 492 11.61 23.54 -17.04
C ALA A 492 13.11 23.91 -17.02
N GLU A 493 13.98 22.90 -17.11
CA GLU A 493 15.43 23.08 -17.19
C GLU A 493 15.98 22.37 -18.43
N ILE A 494 16.58 23.14 -19.34
CA ILE A 494 17.29 22.56 -20.48
C ILE A 494 18.62 22.01 -19.95
N LEU A 495 18.80 20.69 -20.03
CA LEU A 495 20.04 20.03 -19.64
C LEU A 495 21.05 20.06 -20.78
N GLU A 496 20.59 19.86 -22.00
CA GLU A 496 21.42 19.86 -23.20
C GLU A 496 20.63 20.48 -24.37
N LYS A 497 21.30 21.30 -25.15
CA LYS A 497 20.73 21.91 -26.36
C LYS A 497 21.16 21.12 -27.59
N GLY A 498 20.21 20.85 -28.45
CA GLY A 498 20.39 20.19 -29.73
C GLY A 498 19.38 20.67 -30.75
N LYS A 499 19.04 19.82 -31.71
CA LYS A 499 18.12 20.14 -32.82
C LYS A 499 17.35 18.89 -33.23
N GLU A 500 16.28 19.09 -34.00
CA GLU A 500 15.43 18.06 -34.61
C GLU A 500 14.65 17.20 -33.62
N ILE A 501 15.28 16.67 -32.57
CA ILE A 501 14.64 15.82 -31.55
C ILE A 501 14.73 16.52 -30.21
N ALA A 502 13.59 16.72 -29.53
CA ALA A 502 13.59 17.15 -28.14
C ALA A 502 13.02 16.03 -27.24
N ILE A 503 13.77 15.67 -26.20
CA ILE A 503 13.37 14.69 -25.18
C ILE A 503 12.95 15.44 -23.93
N LEU A 504 11.66 15.34 -23.59
CA LEU A 504 11.05 15.99 -22.43
C LEU A 504 10.81 14.92 -21.35
N ALA A 505 11.69 14.85 -20.37
CA ALA A 505 11.65 13.81 -19.35
C ALA A 505 11.17 14.33 -17.99
N VAL A 506 10.36 13.52 -17.29
CA VAL A 506 9.76 13.83 -16.00
C VAL A 506 10.41 13.00 -14.88
N GLY A 507 10.94 13.68 -13.86
CA GLY A 507 11.40 13.07 -12.62
C GLY A 507 12.47 11.99 -12.84
N ASN A 508 12.22 10.76 -12.37
CA ASN A 508 13.16 9.65 -12.49
C ASN A 508 13.50 9.29 -13.93
N MET A 509 12.60 9.56 -14.90
CA MET A 509 12.87 9.31 -16.31
C MET A 509 13.96 10.21 -16.91
N VAL A 510 14.35 11.29 -16.23
CA VAL A 510 15.51 12.11 -16.66
C VAL A 510 16.80 11.29 -16.66
N ARG A 511 17.01 10.41 -15.67
CA ARG A 511 18.16 9.49 -15.66
C ARG A 511 18.19 8.59 -16.90
N THR A 512 17.04 8.03 -17.27
CA THR A 512 16.91 7.20 -18.48
C THR A 512 17.11 8.04 -19.74
N ALA A 513 16.56 9.26 -19.78
CA ALA A 513 16.67 10.17 -20.91
C ALA A 513 18.13 10.63 -21.19
N VAL A 514 18.95 10.80 -20.16
CA VAL A 514 20.41 11.06 -20.32
C VAL A 514 21.04 9.93 -21.13
N GLN A 515 20.77 8.68 -20.79
CA GLN A 515 21.31 7.53 -21.51
C GLN A 515 20.77 7.43 -22.95
N VAL A 516 19.47 7.74 -23.15
CA VAL A 516 18.86 7.80 -24.51
C VAL A 516 19.55 8.86 -25.35
N THR A 517 19.82 10.05 -24.78
CA THR A 517 20.52 11.15 -25.45
C THR A 517 21.92 10.73 -25.90
N GLU A 518 22.66 10.06 -25.02
CA GLU A 518 23.99 9.53 -25.35
C GLU A 518 23.93 8.47 -26.47
N ASN A 519 23.00 7.54 -26.39
CA ASN A 519 22.80 6.53 -27.43
C ASN A 519 22.45 7.15 -28.79
N LEU A 520 21.59 8.16 -28.82
CA LEU A 520 21.23 8.88 -30.07
C LEU A 520 22.41 9.65 -30.65
N ARG A 521 23.30 10.22 -29.83
CA ARG A 521 24.55 10.84 -30.29
C ARG A 521 25.46 9.86 -31.00
N ASN A 522 25.60 8.66 -30.44
CA ASN A 522 26.35 7.58 -31.07
C ASN A 522 25.74 7.15 -32.42
N CYS A 523 24.47 7.47 -32.68
CA CYS A 523 23.81 7.28 -33.98
C CYS A 523 23.81 8.54 -34.87
N GLY A 524 24.51 9.61 -34.48
CA GLY A 524 24.69 10.84 -35.29
C GLY A 524 23.59 11.90 -35.09
N TYR A 525 22.76 11.80 -34.06
CA TYR A 525 21.79 12.82 -33.69
C TYR A 525 22.28 13.70 -32.54
N GLU A 526 21.83 14.94 -32.47
CA GLU A 526 22.10 15.85 -31.37
C GLU A 526 20.78 16.31 -30.74
N PRO A 527 20.16 15.48 -29.87
CA PRO A 527 18.88 15.84 -29.30
C PRO A 527 18.98 16.92 -28.22
N THR A 528 17.94 17.74 -28.08
CA THR A 528 17.70 18.59 -26.91
C THR A 528 17.17 17.71 -25.78
N LEU A 529 17.79 17.80 -24.58
CA LEU A 529 17.31 17.13 -23.37
C LEU A 529 16.77 18.16 -22.38
N VAL A 530 15.52 17.94 -21.95
CA VAL A 530 14.82 18.82 -21.02
C VAL A 530 14.34 18.05 -19.79
N ASN A 531 14.66 18.57 -18.62
CA ASN A 531 14.06 18.16 -17.34
C ASN A 531 12.74 18.93 -17.12
N MET A 532 11.62 18.24 -17.30
CA MET A 532 10.28 18.80 -17.08
C MET A 532 9.92 18.73 -15.60
N ARG A 533 10.54 19.59 -14.81
CA ARG A 533 10.37 19.67 -13.34
C ARG A 533 8.92 19.83 -12.90
N PHE A 534 8.15 20.60 -13.70
CA PHE A 534 6.75 20.84 -13.51
C PHE A 534 5.94 20.09 -14.57
N VAL A 535 5.11 19.18 -14.12
CA VAL A 535 4.08 18.53 -14.95
C VAL A 535 2.86 19.45 -15.04
N LYS A 536 2.64 20.24 -13.99
CA LYS A 536 1.61 21.26 -13.93
C LYS A 536 2.06 22.42 -13.03
N PRO A 537 2.05 23.69 -13.53
CA PRO A 537 1.81 24.06 -14.92
C PRO A 537 2.97 23.66 -15.83
N LEU A 538 2.69 23.41 -17.11
CA LEU A 538 3.70 23.19 -18.13
C LEU A 538 4.46 24.50 -18.46
N ASP A 539 5.73 24.39 -18.86
CA ASP A 539 6.50 25.52 -19.40
C ASP A 539 6.09 25.77 -20.86
N MET A 540 5.01 26.53 -21.04
CA MET A 540 4.45 26.83 -22.34
C MET A 540 5.42 27.62 -23.24
N ASP A 541 6.24 28.51 -22.64
CA ASP A 541 7.21 29.31 -23.39
C ASP A 541 8.29 28.40 -24.00
N LEU A 542 8.79 27.44 -23.20
CA LEU A 542 9.75 26.47 -23.71
C LEU A 542 9.15 25.60 -24.81
N LEU A 543 7.90 25.14 -24.67
CA LEU A 543 7.25 24.34 -25.70
C LEU A 543 7.13 25.11 -27.02
N GLU A 544 6.83 26.41 -27.00
CA GLU A 544 6.82 27.24 -28.21
C GLU A 544 8.20 27.39 -28.84
N ILE A 545 9.28 27.56 -28.03
CA ILE A 545 10.66 27.59 -28.54
C ILE A 545 11.01 26.27 -29.23
N LEU A 546 10.71 25.14 -28.59
CA LEU A 546 10.99 23.81 -29.13
C LEU A 546 10.23 23.55 -30.45
N ARG A 547 9.06 24.13 -30.64
CA ARG A 547 8.26 24.01 -31.85
C ARG A 547 8.97 24.58 -33.09
N GLU A 548 9.81 25.58 -32.91
CA GLU A 548 10.50 26.26 -34.03
C GLU A 548 11.68 25.44 -34.57
N ASP A 549 12.39 24.74 -33.68
CA ASP A 549 13.68 24.11 -34.02
C ASP A 549 13.63 22.57 -34.03
N HIS A 550 12.50 21.95 -33.65
CA HIS A 550 12.39 20.51 -33.51
C HIS A 550 11.22 19.92 -34.31
N SER A 551 11.49 18.87 -35.07
CA SER A 551 10.47 18.13 -35.84
C SER A 551 9.84 16.98 -35.03
N LEU A 552 10.52 16.51 -33.98
CA LEU A 552 10.08 15.41 -33.12
C LEU A 552 10.22 15.77 -31.66
N ILE A 553 9.12 15.71 -30.92
CA ILE A 553 9.08 15.82 -29.45
C ILE A 553 8.81 14.43 -28.87
N VAL A 554 9.67 13.97 -27.98
CA VAL A 554 9.53 12.71 -27.25
C VAL A 554 9.31 13.01 -25.78
N THR A 555 8.15 12.65 -25.24
CA THR A 555 7.90 12.77 -23.80
C THR A 555 8.20 11.47 -23.08
N MET A 556 8.81 11.54 -21.89
CA MET A 556 9.17 10.36 -21.10
C MET A 556 8.64 10.50 -19.67
N GLU A 557 7.73 9.60 -19.29
CA GLU A 557 7.13 9.57 -17.97
C GLU A 557 6.95 8.14 -17.44
N GLU A 558 7.07 7.96 -16.14
CA GLU A 558 6.82 6.70 -15.43
C GLU A 558 5.40 6.75 -14.82
N ASN A 559 4.41 6.86 -15.71
CA ASN A 559 2.98 6.98 -15.45
C ASN A 559 2.22 6.34 -16.59
N VAL A 560 0.95 5.99 -16.38
CA VAL A 560 0.09 5.57 -17.48
C VAL A 560 -0.08 6.71 -18.48
N LYS A 561 -0.16 6.35 -19.76
CA LYS A 561 -0.26 7.32 -20.85
C LYS A 561 -1.50 8.23 -20.72
N SER A 562 -2.64 7.62 -20.35
CA SER A 562 -3.92 8.32 -20.26
C SER A 562 -3.91 9.39 -19.15
N GLY A 563 -4.20 10.63 -19.52
CA GLY A 563 -4.17 11.79 -18.63
C GLY A 563 -2.76 12.17 -18.14
N GLY A 564 -1.71 11.53 -18.64
CA GLY A 564 -0.33 11.78 -18.25
C GLY A 564 0.28 13.05 -18.82
N PHE A 565 1.56 13.24 -18.57
CA PHE A 565 2.33 14.39 -19.03
C PHE A 565 2.39 14.47 -20.56
N GLY A 566 2.62 13.33 -21.23
CA GLY A 566 2.74 13.28 -22.69
C GLY A 566 1.47 13.71 -23.41
N GLU A 567 0.29 13.34 -22.89
CA GLU A 567 -0.99 13.78 -23.45
C GLU A 567 -1.23 15.28 -23.25
N GLN A 568 -0.77 15.87 -22.16
CA GLN A 568 -0.84 17.32 -21.94
C GLN A 568 0.02 18.08 -22.98
N VAL A 569 1.24 17.61 -23.24
CA VAL A 569 2.13 18.15 -24.28
C VAL A 569 1.51 17.98 -25.66
N MET A 570 0.94 16.81 -25.96
CA MET A 570 0.25 16.57 -27.23
C MET A 570 -0.97 17.48 -27.39
N THR A 571 -1.74 17.72 -26.35
CA THR A 571 -2.89 18.65 -26.35
C THR A 571 -2.44 20.08 -26.63
N HIS A 572 -1.32 20.51 -26.02
CA HIS A 572 -0.74 21.84 -26.30
C HIS A 572 -0.43 22.01 -27.79
N TYR A 573 0.31 21.08 -28.39
CA TYR A 573 0.67 21.15 -29.81
C TYR A 573 -0.50 20.88 -30.76
N GLY A 574 -1.47 20.06 -30.37
CA GLY A 574 -2.66 19.75 -31.17
C GLY A 574 -3.53 20.97 -31.48
N SER A 575 -3.42 22.05 -30.72
CA SER A 575 -4.10 23.32 -30.95
C SER A 575 -3.29 24.32 -31.81
N ARG A 576 -2.11 23.94 -32.28
CA ARG A 576 -1.18 24.81 -33.04
C ARG A 576 -1.09 24.39 -34.51
N LEU A 577 -0.90 25.36 -35.40
CA LEU A 577 -0.50 25.09 -36.76
C LEU A 577 1.00 24.79 -36.84
N HIS A 578 1.38 23.88 -37.73
CA HIS A 578 2.79 23.47 -37.92
C HIS A 578 3.47 22.96 -36.63
N SER A 579 2.82 22.03 -35.96
CA SER A 579 3.34 21.41 -34.75
C SER A 579 4.33 20.28 -35.05
N PRO A 580 5.34 20.08 -34.20
CA PRO A 580 6.22 18.90 -34.28
C PRO A 580 5.40 17.63 -34.02
N ALA A 581 5.91 16.50 -34.54
CA ALA A 581 5.34 15.21 -34.16
C ALA A 581 5.60 14.92 -32.69
N VAL A 582 4.57 14.58 -31.93
CA VAL A 582 4.71 14.19 -30.51
C VAL A 582 4.64 12.68 -30.38
N ARG A 583 5.60 12.08 -29.68
CA ARG A 583 5.64 10.65 -29.36
C ARG A 583 5.76 10.47 -27.85
N ILE A 584 4.87 9.65 -27.30
CA ILE A 584 4.75 9.44 -25.85
C ILE A 584 5.44 8.14 -25.48
N VAL A 585 6.38 8.21 -24.53
CA VAL A 585 6.99 7.09 -23.83
C VAL A 585 6.41 7.07 -22.41
N ALA A 586 5.50 6.15 -22.18
CA ALA A 586 4.74 6.01 -20.93
C ALA A 586 4.32 4.55 -20.75
N ILE A 587 3.73 4.22 -19.62
CA ILE A 587 3.11 2.92 -19.36
C ILE A 587 1.80 2.87 -20.14
N GLU A 588 1.60 1.77 -20.88
CA GLU A 588 0.38 1.54 -21.64
C GLU A 588 -0.83 1.28 -20.72
N ASP A 589 -2.04 1.26 -21.27
CA ASP A 589 -3.30 1.05 -20.54
C ASP A 589 -3.41 -0.41 -20.02
N LYS A 590 -2.59 -0.72 -19.01
CA LYS A 590 -2.55 -2.04 -18.34
C LYS A 590 -1.97 -1.93 -16.94
N PHE A 591 -2.37 -2.85 -16.05
CA PHE A 591 -1.73 -3.02 -14.77
C PHE A 591 -0.38 -3.74 -14.93
N VAL A 592 0.68 -3.15 -14.37
CA VAL A 592 2.02 -3.71 -14.44
C VAL A 592 2.20 -4.76 -13.33
N PRO A 593 2.62 -6.00 -13.65
CA PRO A 593 2.81 -7.04 -12.63
C PRO A 593 4.00 -6.74 -11.71
N HIS A 594 4.22 -7.60 -10.72
CA HIS A 594 5.41 -7.53 -9.86
C HIS A 594 6.67 -8.02 -10.57
N GLY A 595 7.82 -7.49 -10.16
CA GLY A 595 9.12 -7.86 -10.71
C GLY A 595 10.23 -6.92 -10.24
N SER A 596 11.43 -7.04 -10.80
CA SER A 596 12.46 -6.02 -10.64
C SER A 596 12.06 -4.76 -11.43
N VAL A 597 12.41 -3.57 -10.93
CA VAL A 597 12.11 -2.31 -11.65
C VAL A 597 12.75 -2.32 -13.04
N GLU A 598 13.96 -2.85 -13.17
CA GLU A 598 14.68 -2.96 -14.44
C GLU A 598 13.93 -3.83 -15.47
N ASP A 599 13.51 -5.05 -15.07
CA ASP A 599 12.71 -5.92 -15.93
C ASP A 599 11.39 -5.27 -16.33
N LEU A 600 10.74 -4.60 -15.38
CA LEU A 600 9.45 -3.95 -15.62
C LEU A 600 9.59 -2.77 -16.60
N MET A 601 10.63 -1.94 -16.48
CA MET A 601 10.93 -0.89 -17.43
C MET A 601 11.14 -1.45 -18.85
N HIS A 602 11.88 -2.55 -18.95
CA HIS A 602 12.08 -3.23 -20.23
C HIS A 602 10.78 -3.79 -20.81
N GLN A 603 9.97 -4.49 -20.00
CA GLN A 603 8.66 -5.01 -20.42
C GLN A 603 7.68 -3.91 -20.86
N GLN A 604 7.78 -2.72 -20.26
CA GLN A 604 6.99 -1.55 -20.66
C GLN A 604 7.63 -0.76 -21.81
N GLN A 605 8.81 -1.16 -22.28
CA GLN A 605 9.58 -0.47 -23.34
C GLN A 605 9.87 1.01 -23.02
N ILE A 606 10.14 1.29 -21.74
CA ILE A 606 10.51 2.63 -21.24
C ILE A 606 11.94 2.70 -20.72
N ASP A 607 12.72 1.61 -20.85
CA ASP A 607 14.16 1.59 -20.62
C ASP A 607 14.92 2.31 -21.75
N SER A 608 16.19 2.64 -21.52
CA SER A 608 16.98 3.45 -22.45
C SER A 608 17.19 2.79 -23.82
N ALA A 609 17.39 1.48 -23.88
CA ALA A 609 17.59 0.76 -25.13
C ALA A 609 16.31 0.75 -25.98
N SER A 610 15.20 0.34 -25.38
CA SER A 610 13.88 0.30 -26.05
C SER A 610 13.44 1.68 -26.54
N VAL A 611 13.65 2.73 -25.73
CA VAL A 611 13.30 4.11 -26.12
C VAL A 611 14.15 4.60 -27.28
N THR A 612 15.47 4.32 -27.25
CA THR A 612 16.38 4.69 -28.36
C THR A 612 15.94 4.07 -29.68
N GLU A 613 15.64 2.75 -29.68
CA GLU A 613 15.15 2.04 -30.86
C GLU A 613 13.84 2.62 -31.39
N ARG A 614 12.90 2.94 -30.50
CA ARG A 614 11.62 3.57 -30.87
C ARG A 614 11.83 4.93 -31.52
N ILE A 615 12.72 5.77 -30.99
CA ILE A 615 13.03 7.09 -31.55
C ILE A 615 13.64 6.98 -32.94
N LEU A 616 14.63 6.10 -33.14
CA LEU A 616 15.24 5.86 -34.44
C LEU A 616 14.21 5.42 -35.48
N ARG A 617 13.34 4.49 -35.14
CA ARG A 617 12.23 4.06 -36.01
C ARG A 617 11.29 5.22 -36.37
N TRP A 618 10.90 6.05 -35.41
CA TRP A 618 10.04 7.21 -35.67
C TRP A 618 10.69 8.24 -36.58
N LYS A 619 12.01 8.42 -36.50
CA LYS A 619 12.76 9.30 -37.42
C LYS A 619 12.79 8.73 -38.83
N GLU A 620 13.00 7.43 -38.99
CA GLU A 620 12.92 6.78 -40.31
C GLU A 620 11.52 6.90 -40.94
N GLU A 621 10.47 6.72 -40.16
CA GLU A 621 9.09 6.91 -40.62
C GLU A 621 8.82 8.34 -41.08
N GLN A 622 9.33 9.35 -40.36
CA GLN A 622 9.23 10.76 -40.75
C GLN A 622 9.95 11.03 -42.08
N GLN A 623 11.16 10.53 -42.29
CA GLN A 623 11.92 10.71 -43.52
C GLN A 623 11.20 10.11 -44.71
N LYS A 624 10.70 8.87 -44.61
CA LYS A 624 9.94 8.20 -45.66
C LYS A 624 8.66 8.95 -46.01
N SER A 625 7.96 9.53 -45.02
CA SER A 625 6.74 10.31 -45.26
C SER A 625 7.03 11.63 -45.97
N THR A 626 8.17 12.25 -45.75
CA THR A 626 8.59 13.50 -46.42
C THR A 626 9.02 13.22 -47.87
N GLU A 627 9.66 12.08 -48.15
CA GLU A 627 10.05 11.69 -49.52
C GLU A 627 8.88 11.27 -50.41
N GLN A 628 7.71 10.94 -49.86
CA GLN A 628 6.53 10.49 -50.56
C GLN A 628 5.52 11.63 -50.89
N LEU A 629 5.75 12.85 -50.43
CA LEU A 629 4.94 13.99 -50.79
C LEU A 629 5.38 14.46 -52.21
N PRO A 630 4.50 14.40 -53.23
CA PRO A 630 4.85 14.97 -54.54
C PRO A 630 5.03 16.49 -54.42
N GLU A 631 6.04 17.03 -55.12
CA GLU A 631 6.31 18.47 -55.29
C GLU A 631 5.07 19.27 -55.74
#